data_890a694fcec237c13bd5d8e1952d7864
#
_entry.id   890a694fcec237c13bd5d8e1952d7864
#
_cell.length_a   1.000
_cell.length_b   1.000
_cell.length_c   1.000
_cell.angle_alpha   90.00
_cell.angle_beta   90.00
_cell.angle_gamma   90.00
#
_symmetry.space_group_name_H-M   'P 1'
#
loop_
_entity.id
_entity.type
_entity.pdbx_description
1 polymer ?
#
loop_
_entity_poly.entity_id
_entity_poly.type
_entity_poly.pdbx_seq_one_letter_code
_entity_poly.pdbx_strand_id
1 'polypeptide(L)'
;MQTAQRIINHYRRNRFIVCTICALVTLILTLSIRFISERNLNHHRTVAFANHAVDALDNVLHPLQVGRNVLLPLLELPCATAHLPLRKQAARLQTVRSIGLVKEGILYCSSIFGARNTPIRQLQPDLPAVGDLLLLSTDQSLLKGSPILIQWYPASADGQDGVMEIVNIDLLTTMLLEPQQPQITSASLTVGKRHLLYGRGVVDTLPELKKDEERYQLSSRHFPFTISVSGPSAGV
;
A
#
# COMPACT_ATOMS: atom_id res chain seq x y z
N MET A 1 38.44 14.64 70.23
CA MET A 1 37.55 13.61 69.60
C MET A 1 36.55 14.14 68.56
N GLN A 2 36.06 15.36 68.67
CA GLN A 2 35.05 15.91 67.69
C GLN A 2 35.59 16.19 66.30
N THR A 3 36.86 16.51 66.11
CA THR A 3 37.47 16.82 64.81
C THR A 3 37.63 15.57 63.93
N ALA A 4 37.96 14.40 64.47
CA ALA A 4 38.10 13.17 63.75
C ALA A 4 36.74 12.66 63.23
N GLN A 5 35.68 12.81 64.00
CA GLN A 5 34.33 12.44 63.63
C GLN A 5 33.77 13.33 62.50
N ARG A 6 34.09 14.62 62.46
CA ARG A 6 33.74 15.54 61.37
C ARG A 6 34.39 15.14 60.00
N ILE A 7 35.67 14.77 60.06
CA ILE A 7 36.44 14.36 58.89
C ILE A 7 35.85 13.04 58.30
N ILE A 8 35.55 12.07 59.14
CA ILE A 8 34.95 10.79 58.73
C ILE A 8 33.56 11.01 58.15
N ASN A 9 32.73 11.84 58.71
CA ASN A 9 31.39 12.13 58.20
C ASN A 9 31.44 12.90 56.87
N HIS A 10 32.40 13.83 56.72
CA HIS A 10 32.60 14.54 55.45
C HIS A 10 33.05 13.60 54.33
N TYR A 11 33.97 12.68 54.64
CA TYR A 11 34.43 11.68 53.67
C TYR A 11 33.33 10.69 53.26
N ARG A 12 32.53 10.22 54.23
CA ARG A 12 31.36 9.36 53.95
C ARG A 12 30.32 10.08 53.10
N ARG A 13 30.02 11.34 53.41
CA ARG A 13 29.05 12.15 52.61
C ARG A 13 29.52 12.38 51.20
N ASN A 14 30.79 12.72 50.98
CA ASN A 14 31.34 12.93 49.66
C ASN A 14 31.34 11.64 48.84
N ARG A 15 31.71 10.52 49.46
CA ARG A 15 31.66 9.20 48.79
C ARG A 15 30.24 8.82 48.42
N PHE A 16 29.26 9.08 49.27
CA PHE A 16 27.85 8.83 48.97
C PHE A 16 27.36 9.71 47.82
N ILE A 17 27.69 10.99 47.82
CA ILE A 17 27.34 11.92 46.72
C ILE A 17 27.94 11.44 45.39
N VAL A 18 29.21 11.09 45.36
CA VAL A 18 29.88 10.58 44.14
C VAL A 18 29.22 9.31 43.62
N CYS A 19 28.94 8.35 44.50
CA CYS A 19 28.23 7.11 44.10
C CYS A 19 26.84 7.40 43.56
N THR A 20 26.10 8.33 44.15
CA THR A 20 24.76 8.72 43.68
C THR A 20 24.81 9.40 42.30
N ILE A 21 25.80 10.30 42.11
CA ILE A 21 26.00 10.95 40.80
C ILE A 21 26.37 9.92 39.74
N CYS A 22 27.30 9.00 40.03
CA CYS A 22 27.66 7.94 39.11
C CYS A 22 26.46 7.04 38.75
N ALA A 23 25.62 6.67 39.72
CA ALA A 23 24.41 5.91 39.50
C ALA A 23 23.40 6.64 38.62
N LEU A 24 23.21 7.95 38.85
CA LEU A 24 22.33 8.77 38.01
C LEU A 24 22.84 8.92 36.58
N VAL A 25 24.14 9.13 36.40
CA VAL A 25 24.75 9.24 35.07
C VAL A 25 24.61 7.94 34.31
N THR A 26 24.89 6.79 34.94
CA THR A 26 24.71 5.48 34.28
C THR A 26 23.26 5.21 33.95
N LEU A 27 22.30 5.58 34.79
CA LEU A 27 20.88 5.46 34.52
C LEU A 27 20.47 6.32 33.33
N ILE A 28 20.88 7.57 33.28
CA ILE A 28 20.56 8.47 32.14
C ILE A 28 21.17 7.94 30.84
N LEU A 29 22.42 7.49 30.88
CA LEU A 29 23.07 6.90 29.70
C LEU A 29 22.35 5.66 29.20
N THR A 30 21.98 4.75 30.09
CA THR A 30 21.27 3.52 29.69
C THR A 30 19.88 3.82 29.11
N LEU A 31 19.13 4.75 29.68
CA LEU A 31 17.85 5.19 29.18
C LEU A 31 17.99 5.88 27.81
N SER A 32 19.00 6.73 27.65
CA SER A 32 19.27 7.41 26.38
C SER A 32 19.64 6.41 25.26
N ILE A 33 20.49 5.44 25.55
CA ILE A 33 20.87 4.40 24.59
C ILE A 33 19.65 3.55 24.19
N ARG A 34 18.83 3.15 25.17
CA ARG A 34 17.58 2.43 24.90
C ARG A 34 16.65 3.23 24.00
N PHE A 35 16.42 4.49 24.32
CA PHE A 35 15.56 5.38 23.57
C PHE A 35 16.02 5.55 22.10
N ILE A 36 17.31 5.81 21.87
CA ILE A 36 17.90 5.94 20.54
C ILE A 36 17.80 4.62 19.76
N SER A 37 18.08 3.49 20.43
CA SER A 37 18.01 2.17 19.81
C SER A 37 16.60 1.80 19.37
N GLU A 38 15.59 2.06 20.21
CA GLU A 38 14.19 1.81 19.86
C GLU A 38 13.71 2.69 18.69
N ARG A 39 14.14 3.95 18.65
CA ARG A 39 13.86 4.87 17.54
C ARG A 39 14.38 4.35 16.21
N ASN A 40 15.66 3.99 16.16
CA ASN A 40 16.27 3.45 14.94
C ASN A 40 15.58 2.17 14.48
N LEU A 41 15.28 1.27 15.41
CA LEU A 41 14.61 0.01 15.10
C LEU A 41 13.20 0.22 14.52
N ASN A 42 12.42 1.15 15.07
CA ASN A 42 11.09 1.46 14.59
C ASN A 42 11.12 2.06 13.18
N HIS A 43 12.05 2.98 12.92
CA HIS A 43 12.23 3.55 11.60
C HIS A 43 12.60 2.47 10.57
N HIS A 44 13.57 1.62 10.88
CA HIS A 44 13.97 0.51 10.00
C HIS A 44 12.80 -0.45 9.69
N ARG A 45 11.96 -0.74 10.69
CA ARG A 45 10.78 -1.60 10.51
C ARG A 45 9.73 -0.96 9.60
N THR A 46 9.47 0.35 9.78
CA THR A 46 8.53 1.09 8.93
C THR A 46 9.00 1.11 7.47
N VAL A 47 10.29 1.39 7.25
CA VAL A 47 10.90 1.37 5.91
C VAL A 47 10.85 -0.04 5.30
N ALA A 48 11.19 -1.07 6.07
CA ALA A 48 11.15 -2.47 5.61
C ALA A 48 9.73 -2.90 5.23
N PHE A 49 8.74 -2.52 6.03
CA PHE A 49 7.33 -2.80 5.73
C PHE A 49 6.89 -2.13 4.42
N ALA A 50 7.20 -0.84 4.25
CA ALA A 50 6.85 -0.10 3.04
C ALA A 50 7.53 -0.70 1.79
N ASN A 51 8.82 -1.06 1.87
CA ASN A 51 9.53 -1.74 0.78
C ASN A 51 8.87 -3.07 0.43
N HIS A 52 8.58 -3.91 1.43
CA HIS A 52 7.92 -5.19 1.20
C HIS A 52 6.55 -5.04 0.53
N ALA A 53 5.75 -4.06 0.97
CA ALA A 53 4.45 -3.80 0.37
C ALA A 53 4.55 -3.30 -1.08
N VAL A 54 5.51 -2.41 -1.38
CA VAL A 54 5.76 -1.95 -2.75
C VAL A 54 6.20 -3.10 -3.64
N ASP A 55 7.20 -3.88 -3.22
CA ASP A 55 7.73 -5.00 -4.00
C ASP A 55 6.65 -6.07 -4.25
N ALA A 56 5.84 -6.37 -3.25
CA ALA A 56 4.77 -7.35 -3.41
C ALA A 56 3.70 -6.88 -4.40
N LEU A 57 3.31 -5.61 -4.39
CA LEU A 57 2.34 -5.07 -5.34
C LEU A 57 2.95 -4.94 -6.75
N ASP A 58 4.21 -4.55 -6.88
CA ASP A 58 4.93 -4.56 -8.15
C ASP A 58 4.95 -5.96 -8.77
N ASN A 59 5.20 -7.01 -7.96
CA ASN A 59 5.18 -8.40 -8.40
C ASN A 59 3.78 -8.86 -8.85
N VAL A 60 2.72 -8.30 -8.30
CA VAL A 60 1.34 -8.56 -8.76
C VAL A 60 1.04 -7.87 -10.08
N LEU A 61 1.49 -6.62 -10.25
CA LEU A 61 1.18 -5.81 -11.42
C LEU A 61 2.04 -6.13 -12.64
N HIS A 62 3.28 -6.56 -12.44
CA HIS A 62 4.21 -6.87 -13.53
C HIS A 62 3.69 -7.93 -14.52
N PRO A 63 3.13 -9.08 -14.09
CA PRO A 63 2.53 -10.07 -15.01
C PRO A 63 1.37 -9.52 -15.84
N LEU A 64 0.60 -8.57 -15.28
CA LEU A 64 -0.49 -7.92 -16.03
C LEU A 64 0.08 -7.11 -17.19
N GLN A 65 1.09 -6.30 -16.93
CA GLN A 65 1.74 -5.50 -17.96
C GLN A 65 2.36 -6.36 -19.06
N VAL A 66 2.98 -7.48 -18.73
CA VAL A 66 3.50 -8.46 -19.70
C VAL A 66 2.38 -9.07 -20.53
N GLY A 67 1.22 -9.34 -19.94
CA GLY A 67 0.05 -9.90 -20.59
C GLY A 67 -0.62 -8.98 -21.62
N ARG A 68 -0.33 -7.67 -21.60
CA ARG A 68 -0.89 -6.67 -22.53
C ARG A 68 -0.80 -7.09 -24.00
N ASN A 69 0.35 -7.60 -24.44
CA ASN A 69 0.60 -7.97 -25.83
C ASN A 69 -0.24 -9.16 -26.29
N VAL A 70 -0.71 -10.00 -25.36
CA VAL A 70 -1.62 -11.13 -25.65
C VAL A 70 -3.07 -10.66 -25.70
N LEU A 71 -3.42 -9.66 -24.94
CA LEU A 71 -4.80 -9.19 -24.79
C LEU A 71 -5.23 -8.19 -25.86
N LEU A 72 -4.38 -7.25 -26.24
CA LEU A 72 -4.72 -6.21 -27.22
C LEU A 72 -5.21 -6.78 -28.58
N PRO A 73 -4.62 -7.83 -29.14
CA PRO A 73 -5.12 -8.43 -30.39
C PRO A 73 -6.53 -9.02 -30.27
N LEU A 74 -6.99 -9.34 -29.06
CA LEU A 74 -8.34 -9.90 -28.87
C LEU A 74 -9.45 -8.87 -29.10
N LEU A 75 -9.13 -7.57 -29.08
CA LEU A 75 -10.08 -6.49 -29.41
C LEU A 75 -10.61 -6.55 -30.83
N GLU A 76 -9.87 -7.18 -31.79
CA GLU A 76 -10.29 -7.36 -33.16
C GLU A 76 -11.28 -8.52 -33.33
N LEU A 77 -11.49 -9.34 -32.30
CA LEU A 77 -12.30 -10.53 -32.36
C LEU A 77 -13.69 -10.29 -31.76
N PRO A 78 -14.74 -10.93 -32.32
CA PRO A 78 -16.05 -10.95 -31.67
C PRO A 78 -15.96 -11.72 -30.33
N CYS A 79 -16.81 -11.36 -29.35
CA CYS A 79 -16.76 -11.95 -28.03
C CYS A 79 -16.89 -13.48 -28.00
N ALA A 80 -17.66 -14.04 -28.92
CA ALA A 80 -17.78 -15.51 -29.06
C ALA A 80 -16.43 -16.21 -29.27
N THR A 81 -15.49 -15.54 -29.94
CA THR A 81 -14.13 -16.05 -30.19
C THR A 81 -13.15 -15.60 -29.09
N ALA A 82 -13.26 -14.36 -28.62
CA ALA A 82 -12.35 -13.78 -27.65
C ALA A 82 -12.57 -14.30 -26.21
N HIS A 83 -13.77 -14.73 -25.86
CA HIS A 83 -14.14 -15.09 -24.49
C HIS A 83 -13.28 -16.24 -23.91
N LEU A 84 -13.03 -17.30 -24.67
CA LEU A 84 -12.21 -18.42 -24.17
C LEU A 84 -10.73 -18.02 -23.92
N PRO A 85 -10.05 -17.34 -24.89
CA PRO A 85 -8.72 -16.77 -24.61
C PRO A 85 -8.68 -15.83 -23.41
N LEU A 86 -9.68 -14.97 -23.21
CA LEU A 86 -9.77 -14.07 -22.03
C LEU A 86 -9.84 -14.87 -20.73
N ARG A 87 -10.68 -15.91 -20.68
CA ARG A 87 -10.78 -16.77 -19.49
C ARG A 87 -9.48 -17.50 -19.20
N LYS A 88 -8.80 -18.01 -20.23
CA LYS A 88 -7.49 -18.66 -20.06
C LYS A 88 -6.45 -17.70 -19.52
N GLN A 89 -6.44 -16.46 -20.01
CA GLN A 89 -5.50 -15.45 -19.53
C GLN A 89 -5.81 -15.04 -18.08
N ALA A 90 -7.07 -14.80 -17.74
CA ALA A 90 -7.48 -14.51 -16.36
C ALA A 90 -7.12 -15.66 -15.40
N ALA A 91 -7.30 -16.91 -15.82
CA ALA A 91 -6.94 -18.07 -15.01
C ALA A 91 -5.43 -18.25 -14.78
N ARG A 92 -4.58 -17.75 -15.69
CA ARG A 92 -3.12 -17.75 -15.53
C ARG A 92 -2.64 -16.73 -14.51
N LEU A 93 -3.38 -15.63 -14.36
CA LEU A 93 -3.05 -14.52 -13.47
C LEU A 93 -3.85 -14.66 -12.17
N GLN A 94 -3.26 -15.30 -11.17
CA GLN A 94 -3.95 -15.66 -9.91
C GLN A 94 -4.61 -14.47 -9.19
N THR A 95 -4.13 -13.27 -9.41
CA THR A 95 -4.62 -12.04 -8.79
C THR A 95 -5.68 -11.32 -9.63
N VAL A 96 -5.78 -11.66 -10.92
CA VAL A 96 -6.76 -11.08 -11.83
C VAL A 96 -8.12 -11.73 -11.61
N ARG A 97 -9.10 -10.91 -11.31
CA ARG A 97 -10.48 -11.34 -11.12
C ARG A 97 -11.22 -11.44 -12.44
N SER A 98 -11.06 -10.44 -13.30
CA SER A 98 -11.69 -10.40 -14.61
C SER A 98 -10.90 -9.54 -15.59
N ILE A 99 -11.09 -9.86 -16.87
CA ILE A 99 -10.56 -9.09 -18.00
C ILE A 99 -11.74 -8.70 -18.87
N GLY A 100 -11.82 -7.41 -19.23
CA GLY A 100 -12.84 -6.85 -20.10
C GLY A 100 -12.25 -6.25 -21.37
N LEU A 101 -12.93 -6.45 -22.49
CA LEU A 101 -12.63 -5.80 -23.77
C LEU A 101 -13.64 -4.68 -23.99
N VAL A 102 -13.12 -3.49 -24.25
CA VAL A 102 -13.91 -2.27 -24.47
C VAL A 102 -13.68 -1.78 -25.90
N LYS A 103 -14.76 -1.52 -26.61
CA LYS A 103 -14.77 -0.95 -27.96
C LYS A 103 -15.80 0.16 -28.04
N GLU A 104 -15.41 1.31 -28.58
CA GLU A 104 -16.26 2.52 -28.65
C GLU A 104 -16.87 2.91 -27.29
N GLY A 105 -16.12 2.73 -26.21
CA GLY A 105 -16.58 3.00 -24.83
C GLY A 105 -17.58 1.97 -24.28
N ILE A 106 -17.81 0.87 -24.98
CA ILE A 106 -18.72 -0.20 -24.57
C ILE A 106 -17.90 -1.43 -24.16
N LEU A 107 -18.12 -1.91 -22.94
CA LEU A 107 -17.64 -3.24 -22.53
C LEU A 107 -18.45 -4.28 -23.26
N TYR A 108 -17.88 -4.88 -24.32
CA TYR A 108 -18.58 -5.84 -25.17
C TYR A 108 -18.27 -7.29 -24.84
N CYS A 109 -17.15 -7.56 -24.18
CA CYS A 109 -16.76 -8.91 -23.80
C CYS A 109 -16.06 -8.93 -22.43
N SER A 110 -16.42 -9.89 -21.62
CA SER A 110 -15.82 -10.09 -20.28
C SER A 110 -15.42 -11.54 -20.08
N SER A 111 -14.28 -11.78 -19.44
CA SER A 111 -13.80 -13.13 -19.13
C SER A 111 -14.75 -13.92 -18.22
N ILE A 112 -15.51 -13.23 -17.37
CA ILE A 112 -16.48 -13.86 -16.44
C ILE A 112 -17.85 -13.99 -17.08
N PHE A 113 -18.37 -12.90 -17.65
CA PHE A 113 -19.77 -12.82 -18.08
C PHE A 113 -19.98 -13.11 -19.57
N GLY A 114 -18.91 -13.25 -20.36
CA GLY A 114 -19.02 -13.36 -21.82
C GLY A 114 -19.45 -12.06 -22.48
N ALA A 115 -20.35 -12.16 -23.46
CA ALA A 115 -20.86 -11.01 -24.20
C ALA A 115 -21.62 -10.02 -23.30
N ARG A 116 -21.30 -8.74 -23.46
CA ARG A 116 -21.88 -7.63 -22.73
C ARG A 116 -22.21 -6.48 -23.70
N ASN A 117 -22.99 -5.54 -23.21
CA ASN A 117 -23.28 -4.26 -23.89
C ASN A 117 -23.46 -3.19 -22.81
N THR A 118 -22.38 -2.88 -22.11
CA THR A 118 -22.44 -1.98 -20.97
C THR A 118 -21.51 -0.79 -21.21
N PRO A 119 -22.00 0.45 -21.21
CA PRO A 119 -21.14 1.63 -21.27
C PRO A 119 -20.13 1.59 -20.11
N ILE A 120 -18.84 1.62 -20.44
CA ILE A 120 -17.78 1.45 -19.42
C ILE A 120 -17.83 2.55 -18.36
N ARG A 121 -18.23 3.76 -18.72
CA ARG A 121 -18.37 4.88 -17.77
C ARG A 121 -19.45 4.67 -16.70
N GLN A 122 -20.40 3.78 -16.91
CA GLN A 122 -21.38 3.40 -15.89
C GLN A 122 -20.74 2.52 -14.80
N LEU A 123 -19.73 1.74 -15.15
CA LEU A 123 -19.00 0.88 -14.22
C LEU A 123 -17.83 1.65 -13.58
N GLN A 124 -17.11 2.41 -14.39
CA GLN A 124 -15.95 3.16 -14.00
C GLN A 124 -15.95 4.52 -14.70
N PRO A 125 -16.33 5.61 -14.02
CA PRO A 125 -16.48 6.94 -14.63
C PRO A 125 -15.19 7.49 -15.26
N ASP A 126 -14.02 7.06 -14.76
CA ASP A 126 -12.71 7.52 -15.23
C ASP A 126 -12.24 6.77 -16.50
N LEU A 127 -12.98 5.76 -16.93
CA LEU A 127 -12.73 5.01 -18.18
C LEU A 127 -13.82 5.31 -19.22
N PRO A 128 -13.48 5.26 -20.52
CA PRO A 128 -12.18 5.02 -21.14
C PRO A 128 -11.20 6.21 -20.96
N ALA A 129 -9.92 5.97 -21.13
CA ALA A 129 -8.88 6.97 -20.95
C ALA A 129 -7.76 6.84 -21.98
N VAL A 130 -7.18 7.97 -22.35
CA VAL A 130 -6.01 8.04 -23.23
C VAL A 130 -4.75 7.73 -22.42
N GLY A 131 -4.04 6.68 -22.78
CA GLY A 131 -2.86 6.20 -22.08
C GLY A 131 -3.14 5.12 -21.05
N ASP A 132 -2.09 4.39 -20.68
CA ASP A 132 -2.16 3.37 -19.65
C ASP A 132 -2.52 4.02 -18.31
N LEU A 133 -3.47 3.43 -17.60
CA LEU A 133 -3.99 3.99 -16.35
C LEU A 133 -4.16 2.89 -15.30
N LEU A 134 -3.63 3.13 -14.11
CA LEU A 134 -3.93 2.35 -12.92
C LEU A 134 -4.94 3.11 -12.08
N LEU A 135 -6.06 2.47 -11.75
CA LEU A 135 -7.13 3.04 -10.93
C LEU A 135 -7.36 2.21 -9.69
N LEU A 136 -7.54 2.89 -8.58
CA LEU A 136 -8.11 2.32 -7.36
C LEU A 136 -9.59 2.68 -7.31
N SER A 137 -10.44 1.66 -7.24
CA SER A 137 -11.89 1.84 -7.27
C SER A 137 -12.61 0.80 -6.41
N THR A 138 -13.92 0.88 -6.41
CA THR A 138 -14.79 -0.13 -5.80
C THR A 138 -15.52 -0.90 -6.90
N ASP A 139 -15.68 -2.19 -6.69
CA ASP A 139 -16.43 -3.03 -7.62
C ASP A 139 -17.92 -2.68 -7.63
N GLN A 140 -18.44 -2.45 -8.83
CA GLN A 140 -19.86 -2.15 -9.05
C GLN A 140 -20.64 -3.35 -9.61
N SER A 141 -19.94 -4.45 -9.94
CA SER A 141 -20.54 -5.55 -10.70
C SER A 141 -20.79 -6.84 -9.91
N LEU A 142 -19.76 -7.37 -9.25
CA LEU A 142 -19.81 -8.68 -8.59
C LEU A 142 -19.88 -8.58 -7.08
N LEU A 143 -18.94 -7.89 -6.47
CA LEU A 143 -18.84 -7.69 -5.02
C LEU A 143 -18.92 -6.19 -4.72
N LYS A 144 -20.14 -5.66 -4.80
CA LYS A 144 -20.38 -4.21 -4.63
C LYS A 144 -19.69 -3.67 -3.39
N GLY A 145 -18.90 -2.62 -3.61
CA GLY A 145 -18.15 -1.94 -2.54
C GLY A 145 -16.79 -2.55 -2.22
N SER A 146 -16.45 -3.74 -2.74
CA SER A 146 -15.11 -4.31 -2.55
C SER A 146 -14.06 -3.49 -3.28
N PRO A 147 -12.88 -3.26 -2.66
CA PRO A 147 -11.80 -2.54 -3.33
C PRO A 147 -11.22 -3.36 -4.47
N ILE A 148 -10.97 -2.69 -5.59
CA ILE A 148 -10.35 -3.26 -6.79
C ILE A 148 -9.29 -2.32 -7.33
N LEU A 149 -8.24 -2.90 -7.93
CA LEU A 149 -7.34 -2.20 -8.84
C LEU A 149 -7.73 -2.51 -10.27
N ILE A 150 -7.75 -1.49 -11.11
CA ILE A 150 -8.03 -1.60 -12.53
C ILE A 150 -6.80 -1.15 -13.29
N GLN A 151 -6.26 -2.04 -14.11
CA GLN A 151 -5.25 -1.70 -15.10
C GLN A 151 -5.94 -1.52 -16.45
N TRP A 152 -5.80 -0.34 -17.02
CA TRP A 152 -6.33 0.02 -18.32
C TRP A 152 -5.23 0.13 -19.36
N TYR A 153 -5.44 -0.49 -20.53
CA TYR A 153 -4.57 -0.40 -21.70
C TYR A 153 -5.37 0.10 -22.90
N PRO A 154 -5.20 1.35 -23.35
CA PRO A 154 -5.86 1.86 -24.54
C PRO A 154 -5.29 1.22 -25.79
N ALA A 155 -6.17 0.97 -26.77
CA ALA A 155 -5.81 0.49 -28.10
C ALA A 155 -6.05 1.53 -29.19
N SER A 156 -6.91 2.53 -28.95
CA SER A 156 -7.20 3.63 -29.85
C SER A 156 -6.61 4.94 -29.36
N ALA A 157 -6.34 5.87 -30.27
CA ALA A 157 -5.74 7.17 -29.93
C ALA A 157 -6.69 8.06 -29.10
N ASP A 158 -8.01 7.87 -29.24
CA ASP A 158 -9.03 8.55 -28.45
C ASP A 158 -9.32 7.88 -27.09
N GLY A 159 -8.69 6.71 -26.85
CA GLY A 159 -8.85 5.95 -25.62
C GLY A 159 -10.20 5.27 -25.47
N GLN A 160 -11.04 5.21 -26.52
CA GLN A 160 -12.36 4.57 -26.47
C GLN A 160 -12.28 3.05 -26.55
N ASP A 161 -11.23 2.52 -27.18
CA ASP A 161 -10.96 1.10 -27.27
C ASP A 161 -9.83 0.71 -26.33
N GLY A 162 -9.96 -0.42 -25.67
CA GLY A 162 -8.92 -0.89 -24.78
C GLY A 162 -9.27 -2.14 -23.99
N VAL A 163 -8.33 -2.55 -23.19
CA VAL A 163 -8.44 -3.71 -22.30
C VAL A 163 -8.43 -3.24 -20.85
N MET A 164 -9.36 -3.76 -20.08
CA MET A 164 -9.47 -3.52 -18.65
C MET A 164 -9.20 -4.81 -17.88
N GLU A 165 -8.16 -4.83 -17.04
CA GLU A 165 -7.89 -5.92 -16.11
C GLU A 165 -8.28 -5.50 -14.71
N ILE A 166 -9.11 -6.30 -14.05
CA ILE A 166 -9.57 -6.07 -12.68
C ILE A 166 -8.82 -7.01 -11.74
N VAL A 167 -8.07 -6.43 -10.82
CA VAL A 167 -7.34 -7.15 -9.76
C VAL A 167 -8.14 -7.08 -8.47
N ASN A 168 -8.40 -8.23 -7.87
CA ASN A 168 -8.96 -8.29 -6.53
C ASN A 168 -7.86 -8.03 -5.51
N ILE A 169 -7.98 -6.91 -4.79
CA ILE A 169 -6.99 -6.49 -3.79
C ILE A 169 -7.43 -6.70 -2.35
N ASP A 170 -8.60 -7.33 -2.09
CA ASP A 170 -9.04 -7.62 -0.73
C ASP A 170 -8.02 -8.47 0.02
N LEU A 171 -7.58 -9.56 -0.59
CA LEU A 171 -6.55 -10.42 -0.02
C LEU A 171 -5.21 -9.68 0.13
N LEU A 172 -4.82 -8.91 -0.90
CA LEU A 172 -3.61 -8.11 -0.88
C LEU A 172 -3.67 -7.03 0.21
N THR A 173 -4.82 -6.40 0.40
CA THR A 173 -5.03 -5.42 1.47
C THR A 173 -4.75 -6.02 2.84
N THR A 174 -5.28 -7.20 3.10
CA THR A 174 -5.01 -7.93 4.35
C THR A 174 -3.54 -8.29 4.49
N MET A 175 -2.93 -8.81 3.43
CA MET A 175 -1.53 -9.25 3.49
C MET A 175 -0.52 -8.09 3.53
N LEU A 176 -0.80 -6.97 2.85
CA LEU A 176 0.15 -5.88 2.65
C LEU A 176 -0.09 -4.68 3.58
N LEU A 177 -1.33 -4.40 3.95
CA LEU A 177 -1.69 -3.21 4.69
C LEU A 177 -2.12 -3.49 6.13
N GLU A 178 -2.30 -4.76 6.51
CA GLU A 178 -2.59 -5.11 7.88
C GLU A 178 -1.40 -4.81 8.79
N PRO A 179 -1.56 -3.96 9.80
CA PRO A 179 -0.49 -3.66 10.74
C PRO A 179 -0.14 -4.89 11.58
N GLN A 180 0.86 -5.63 11.18
CA GLN A 180 1.35 -6.81 11.92
C GLN A 180 2.27 -6.45 13.09
N GLN A 181 2.67 -5.20 13.18
CA GLN A 181 3.59 -4.70 14.21
C GLN A 181 2.92 -3.59 15.01
N PRO A 182 3.04 -3.60 16.35
CA PRO A 182 2.39 -2.61 17.22
C PRO A 182 2.86 -1.17 16.97
N GLN A 183 4.00 -0.99 16.29
CA GLN A 183 4.54 0.31 15.93
C GLN A 183 3.90 0.91 14.67
N ILE A 184 3.17 0.11 13.87
CA ILE A 184 2.49 0.59 12.68
C ILE A 184 1.04 0.84 13.05
N THR A 185 0.63 2.11 13.06
CA THR A 185 -0.74 2.50 13.41
C THR A 185 -1.68 2.43 12.23
N SER A 186 -1.17 2.70 11.03
CA SER A 186 -1.93 2.52 9.80
C SER A 186 -1.02 2.33 8.58
N ALA A 187 -1.53 1.62 7.59
CA ALA A 187 -0.93 1.54 6.27
C ALA A 187 -1.98 1.78 5.20
N SER A 188 -1.58 2.42 4.11
CA SER A 188 -2.47 2.74 3.00
C SER A 188 -1.77 2.64 1.65
N LEU A 189 -2.56 2.26 0.64
CA LEU A 189 -2.17 2.30 -0.76
C LEU A 189 -2.84 3.52 -1.41
N THR A 190 -2.06 4.36 -2.07
CA THR A 190 -2.53 5.52 -2.82
C THR A 190 -2.34 5.30 -4.31
N VAL A 191 -3.40 5.46 -5.09
CA VAL A 191 -3.38 5.45 -6.55
C VAL A 191 -4.17 6.67 -7.04
N GLY A 192 -3.49 7.58 -7.72
CA GLY A 192 -4.09 8.87 -8.11
C GLY A 192 -4.56 9.65 -6.88
N LYS A 193 -5.86 9.95 -6.84
CA LYS A 193 -6.49 10.70 -5.75
C LYS A 193 -7.17 9.82 -4.71
N ARG A 194 -7.16 8.50 -4.88
CA ARG A 194 -7.84 7.56 -3.99
C ARG A 194 -6.86 6.81 -3.12
N HIS A 195 -7.33 6.45 -1.94
CA HIS A 195 -6.54 5.75 -0.93
C HIS A 195 -7.28 4.52 -0.45
N LEU A 196 -6.56 3.41 -0.32
CA LEU A 196 -7.06 2.19 0.28
C LEU A 196 -6.47 2.05 1.68
N LEU A 197 -7.33 1.98 2.68
CA LEU A 197 -6.92 1.74 4.07
C LEU A 197 -7.40 0.37 4.53
N TYR A 198 -6.54 -0.32 5.28
CA TYR A 198 -6.94 -1.55 5.94
C TYR A 198 -8.14 -1.30 6.88
N GLY A 199 -9.17 -2.14 6.75
CA GLY A 199 -10.39 -2.07 7.57
C GLY A 199 -11.37 -0.94 7.25
N ARG A 200 -11.01 0.01 6.36
CA ARG A 200 -11.88 1.13 5.95
C ARG A 200 -12.25 1.12 4.46
N GLY A 201 -11.52 0.35 3.65
CA GLY A 201 -11.73 0.31 2.20
C GLY A 201 -11.18 1.54 1.48
N VAL A 202 -11.80 1.87 0.34
CA VAL A 202 -11.38 3.00 -0.51
C VAL A 202 -11.96 4.29 0.03
N VAL A 203 -11.08 5.30 0.21
CA VAL A 203 -11.44 6.65 0.69
C VAL A 203 -10.79 7.71 -0.19
N ASP A 204 -11.36 8.92 -0.21
CA ASP A 204 -10.86 10.04 -1.01
C ASP A 204 -9.82 10.88 -0.24
N THR A 205 -9.73 10.73 1.07
CA THR A 205 -8.79 11.46 1.92
C THR A 205 -8.13 10.55 2.92
N LEU A 206 -6.82 10.72 3.10
CA LEU A 206 -6.09 10.03 4.17
C LEU A 206 -6.49 10.61 5.54
N PRO A 207 -6.58 9.76 6.57
CA PRO A 207 -6.82 10.24 7.93
C PRO A 207 -5.70 11.19 8.38
N GLU A 208 -6.06 12.18 9.17
CA GLU A 208 -5.09 13.06 9.81
C GLU A 208 -4.19 12.26 10.76
N LEU A 209 -2.93 12.67 10.79
CA LEU A 209 -1.96 12.09 11.72
C LEU A 209 -2.26 12.60 13.14
N LYS A 210 -2.13 11.73 14.13
CA LYS A 210 -2.13 12.15 15.51
C LYS A 210 -0.86 12.96 15.81
N LYS A 211 -0.89 13.75 16.87
CA LYS A 211 0.20 14.68 17.24
C LYS A 211 1.57 13.99 17.37
N ASP A 212 1.56 12.70 17.71
CA ASP A 212 2.76 11.90 17.95
C ASP A 212 2.99 10.84 16.85
N GLU A 213 2.41 11.04 15.65
CA GLU A 213 2.56 10.12 14.51
C GLU A 213 3.31 10.78 13.36
N GLU A 214 4.13 9.98 12.70
CA GLU A 214 4.83 10.35 11.46
C GLU A 214 4.39 9.41 10.33
N ARG A 215 4.33 9.94 9.11
CA ARG A 215 3.99 9.17 7.91
C ARG A 215 5.21 9.03 7.01
N TYR A 216 5.59 7.79 6.79
CA TYR A 216 6.57 7.42 5.78
C TYR A 216 5.86 7.04 4.48
N GLN A 217 6.36 7.53 3.34
CA GLN A 217 5.78 7.25 2.02
C GLN A 217 6.84 6.69 1.09
N LEU A 218 6.48 5.64 0.37
CA LEU A 218 7.33 5.02 -0.63
C LEU A 218 6.52 4.78 -1.91
N SER A 219 6.97 5.35 -3.01
CA SER A 219 6.36 5.17 -4.33
C SER A 219 7.04 4.04 -5.09
N SER A 220 6.26 3.27 -5.85
CA SER A 220 6.84 2.33 -6.82
C SER A 220 7.60 3.07 -7.91
N ARG A 221 8.65 2.44 -8.42
CA ARG A 221 9.42 2.91 -9.58
C ARG A 221 8.84 2.43 -10.91
N HIS A 222 7.96 1.46 -10.86
CA HIS A 222 7.42 0.76 -12.03
C HIS A 222 5.97 1.13 -12.32
N PHE A 223 5.19 1.43 -11.28
CA PHE A 223 3.76 1.71 -11.37
C PHE A 223 3.37 2.97 -10.59
N PRO A 224 2.30 3.66 -11.01
CA PRO A 224 1.88 4.92 -10.39
C PRO A 224 1.10 4.70 -9.09
N PHE A 225 1.74 4.13 -8.09
CA PHE A 225 1.18 4.00 -6.75
C PHE A 225 2.19 4.33 -5.65
N THR A 226 1.68 4.63 -4.47
CA THR A 226 2.47 4.95 -3.28
C THR A 226 1.92 4.18 -2.08
N ILE A 227 2.80 3.58 -1.30
CA ILE A 227 2.49 3.01 0.01
C ILE A 227 2.83 4.05 1.07
N SER A 228 1.89 4.32 1.95
CA SER A 228 2.08 5.20 3.10
C SER A 228 1.91 4.40 4.39
N VAL A 229 2.87 4.53 5.28
CA VAL A 229 2.87 3.84 6.58
C VAL A 229 2.98 4.89 7.67
N SER A 230 2.06 4.86 8.63
CA SER A 230 2.07 5.76 9.78
C SER A 230 2.44 4.99 11.04
N GLY A 231 3.25 5.62 11.86
CA GLY A 231 3.69 5.08 13.14
C GLY A 231 4.03 6.19 14.12
N PRO A 232 4.38 5.86 15.38
CA PRO A 232 4.75 6.85 16.37
C PRO A 232 5.92 7.69 15.84
N SER A 233 5.75 9.01 15.91
CA SER A 233 6.84 9.90 15.59
C SER A 233 7.98 9.66 16.57
N ALA A 234 9.17 9.85 16.09
CA ALA A 234 10.34 9.91 16.95
C ALA A 234 10.26 11.21 17.80
N GLY A 235 9.25 11.31 18.67
CA GLY A 235 8.95 12.50 19.46
C GLY A 235 10.18 13.18 20.05
N VAL A 236 10.13 14.50 20.04
CA VAL A 236 11.08 15.42 20.67
C VAL A 236 11.02 15.25 22.18
#